data_66612e2c5fe85b95cf0ff059cfe286a2
#
_entry.id   66612e2c5fe85b95cf0ff059cfe286a2
#
_cell.length_a   1.000
_cell.length_b   1.000
_cell.length_c   1.000
_cell.angle_alpha   90.00
_cell.angle_beta   90.00
_cell.angle_gamma   90.00
#
_symmetry.space_group_name_H-M   'P 1'
#
loop_
_entity.id
_entity.type
_entity.pdbx_description
1 polymer ?
#
loop_
_entity_poly.entity_id
_entity_poly.type
_entity_poly.pdbx_seq_one_letter_code
_entity_poly.pdbx_strand_id
1 'polypeptide(L)'
;SGKHISTEVSFYNMDYFTKALVLFLLGFIVSCLGWLAPQSKAPKKLTWILSLSGVGMLIAGVTIRCLIQGRPPVTTLYETILFITGCCVLTAQALEYYDRRNIALTVSTFLGALGCFLSNRYELKEAVTAGDTMPSLVAVLDTNFWLSTHVTTVTLGYAAGLLAAAISHVWIFSKMLGVKKSDPSYYKSLTRMVCGTLCVGLFFSVVGTILGGIWANYSWGRFWGWDPKENGALMICLAELIILHLRM
;
A
#
# COMPACT_ATOMS: atom_id res chain seq x y z
N SER A 1 10.41 -6.02 30.09
CA SER A 1 11.54 -5.61 29.86
C SER A 1 12.63 -6.34 29.09
N GLY A 2 13.42 -7.31 29.55
CA GLY A 2 14.53 -7.87 28.77
C GLY A 2 14.17 -8.59 27.48
N LYS A 3 12.99 -9.19 27.36
CA LYS A 3 12.51 -9.85 26.14
C LYS A 3 12.22 -8.84 25.00
N HIS A 4 11.76 -7.65 25.33
CA HIS A 4 11.49 -6.61 24.31
C HIS A 4 12.79 -6.09 23.70
N ILE A 5 13.83 -5.88 24.50
CA ILE A 5 15.15 -5.41 24.01
C ILE A 5 15.77 -6.44 23.06
N SER A 6 15.75 -7.72 23.40
CA SER A 6 16.29 -8.77 22.51
C SER A 6 15.52 -8.90 21.21
N THR A 7 14.20 -8.71 21.22
CA THR A 7 13.35 -8.72 20.03
C THR A 7 13.64 -7.52 19.13
N GLU A 8 13.83 -6.35 19.72
CA GLU A 8 14.15 -5.12 19.00
C GLU A 8 15.53 -5.20 18.33
N VAL A 9 16.55 -5.68 19.06
CA VAL A 9 17.89 -5.93 18.49
C VAL A 9 17.82 -6.94 17.35
N SER A 10 17.07 -8.01 17.49
CA SER A 10 16.85 -9.01 16.44
C SER A 10 16.13 -8.41 15.24
N PHE A 11 15.16 -7.51 15.44
CA PHE A 11 14.43 -6.83 14.39
C PHE A 11 15.36 -5.98 13.52
N TYR A 12 16.22 -5.15 14.11
CA TYR A 12 17.17 -4.33 13.36
C TYR A 12 18.23 -5.17 12.64
N ASN A 13 18.73 -6.23 13.26
CA ASN A 13 19.72 -7.13 12.65
C ASN A 13 19.16 -7.89 11.44
N MET A 14 17.87 -8.19 11.44
CA MET A 14 17.22 -8.92 10.33
C MET A 14 16.95 -8.07 9.10
N ASP A 15 16.88 -6.74 9.24
CA ASP A 15 16.67 -5.78 8.14
C ASP A 15 15.58 -6.21 7.14
N TYR A 16 14.38 -6.45 7.68
CA TYR A 16 13.24 -7.01 6.93
C TYR A 16 12.87 -6.21 5.69
N PHE A 17 12.89 -4.89 5.79
CA PHE A 17 12.37 -4.01 4.74
C PHE A 17 13.35 -3.83 3.58
N THR A 18 14.67 -3.82 3.84
CA THR A 18 15.67 -3.85 2.78
C THR A 18 15.68 -5.18 2.04
N LYS A 19 15.51 -6.30 2.76
CA LYS A 19 15.36 -7.62 2.12
C LYS A 19 14.09 -7.69 1.27
N ALA A 20 12.96 -7.15 1.76
CA ALA A 20 11.74 -7.04 0.97
C ALA A 20 11.94 -6.18 -0.29
N LEU A 21 12.63 -5.03 -0.18
CA LEU A 21 12.99 -4.18 -1.31
C LEU A 21 13.75 -4.95 -2.39
N VAL A 22 14.80 -5.69 -1.99
CA VAL A 22 15.62 -6.47 -2.94
C VAL A 22 14.77 -7.55 -3.62
N LEU A 23 13.93 -8.26 -2.87
CA LEU A 23 13.04 -9.29 -3.41
C LEU A 23 12.02 -8.71 -4.41
N PHE A 24 11.40 -7.58 -4.11
CA PHE A 24 10.48 -6.91 -5.01
C PHE A 24 11.19 -6.36 -6.26
N LEU A 25 12.39 -5.78 -6.10
CA LEU A 25 13.17 -5.27 -7.21
C LEU A 25 13.59 -6.41 -8.18
N LEU A 26 14.09 -7.52 -7.65
CA LEU A 26 14.40 -8.71 -8.44
C LEU A 26 13.13 -9.27 -9.10
N GLY A 27 12.00 -9.33 -8.36
CA GLY A 27 10.72 -9.76 -8.90
C GLY A 27 10.25 -8.87 -10.05
N PHE A 28 10.43 -7.56 -9.94
CA PHE A 28 10.09 -6.61 -11.01
C PHE A 28 10.96 -6.84 -12.26
N ILE A 29 12.28 -6.97 -12.10
CA ILE A 29 13.20 -7.26 -13.21
C ILE A 29 12.80 -8.57 -13.90
N VAL A 30 12.58 -9.65 -13.13
CA VAL A 30 12.18 -10.95 -13.68
C VAL A 30 10.82 -10.87 -14.39
N SER A 31 9.87 -10.09 -13.85
CA SER A 31 8.58 -9.87 -14.51
C SER A 31 8.74 -9.15 -15.86
N CYS A 32 9.59 -8.12 -15.92
CA CYS A 32 9.89 -7.41 -17.17
C CYS A 32 10.54 -8.35 -18.20
N LEU A 33 11.50 -9.19 -17.79
CA LEU A 33 12.09 -10.20 -18.65
C LEU A 33 11.05 -11.21 -19.14
N GLY A 34 10.07 -11.57 -18.30
CA GLY A 34 8.95 -12.44 -18.67
C GLY A 34 8.07 -11.87 -19.78
N TRP A 35 7.95 -10.54 -19.88
CA TRP A 35 7.23 -9.89 -20.99
C TRP A 35 7.98 -10.00 -22.33
N LEU A 36 9.32 -10.11 -22.29
CA LEU A 36 10.15 -10.34 -23.49
C LEU A 36 10.12 -11.79 -23.94
N ALA A 37 9.84 -12.74 -23.04
CA ALA A 37 9.79 -14.18 -23.32
C ALA A 37 8.42 -14.80 -22.96
N PRO A 38 7.33 -14.42 -23.64
CA PRO A 38 5.95 -14.77 -23.25
C PRO A 38 5.64 -16.27 -23.32
N GLN A 39 6.45 -17.05 -24.04
CA GLN A 39 6.29 -18.50 -24.17
C GLN A 39 6.79 -19.26 -22.94
N SER A 40 7.66 -18.65 -22.12
CA SER A 40 8.22 -19.28 -20.94
C SER A 40 7.35 -19.05 -19.71
N LYS A 41 7.03 -20.12 -18.99
CA LYS A 41 6.31 -20.04 -17.70
C LYS A 41 7.26 -19.79 -16.51
N ALA A 42 8.56 -19.97 -16.71
CA ALA A 42 9.55 -19.85 -15.64
C ALA A 42 9.63 -18.43 -15.03
N PRO A 43 9.70 -17.34 -15.82
CA PRO A 43 9.74 -15.99 -15.26
C PRO A 43 8.49 -15.68 -14.41
N LYS A 44 7.31 -16.04 -14.87
CA LYS A 44 6.07 -15.82 -14.11
C LYS A 44 6.08 -16.54 -12.76
N LYS A 45 6.51 -17.82 -12.75
CA LYS A 45 6.62 -18.60 -11.51
C LYS A 45 7.65 -17.99 -10.56
N LEU A 46 8.80 -17.57 -11.06
CA LEU A 46 9.84 -16.95 -10.26
C LEU A 46 9.39 -15.58 -9.71
N THR A 47 8.69 -14.77 -10.51
CA THR A 47 8.10 -13.50 -10.04
C THR A 47 7.12 -13.73 -8.90
N TRP A 48 6.28 -14.77 -8.97
CA TRP A 48 5.37 -15.12 -7.88
C TRP A 48 6.13 -15.48 -6.60
N ILE A 49 7.18 -16.31 -6.70
CA ILE A 49 8.00 -16.70 -5.55
C ILE A 49 8.64 -15.46 -4.91
N LEU A 50 9.28 -14.62 -5.71
CA LEU A 50 9.94 -13.41 -5.23
C LEU A 50 8.96 -12.42 -4.61
N SER A 51 7.81 -12.21 -5.23
CA SER A 51 6.76 -11.30 -4.74
C SER A 51 6.13 -11.81 -3.44
N LEU A 52 5.83 -13.11 -3.33
CA LEU A 52 5.31 -13.71 -2.09
C LEU A 52 6.33 -13.69 -0.96
N SER A 53 7.61 -13.95 -1.26
CA SER A 53 8.69 -13.84 -0.28
C SER A 53 8.87 -12.39 0.19
N GLY A 54 8.81 -11.42 -0.75
CA GLY A 54 8.90 -10.00 -0.43
C GLY A 54 7.77 -9.53 0.49
N VAL A 55 6.52 -9.90 0.19
CA VAL A 55 5.39 -9.53 1.04
C VAL A 55 5.43 -10.27 2.37
N GLY A 56 5.92 -11.51 2.40
CA GLY A 56 6.15 -12.24 3.65
C GLY A 56 7.14 -11.54 4.58
N MET A 57 8.27 -11.06 4.03
CA MET A 57 9.25 -10.26 4.79
C MET A 57 8.65 -8.94 5.28
N LEU A 58 7.89 -8.25 4.43
CA LEU A 58 7.21 -7.00 4.79
C LEU A 58 6.19 -7.21 5.92
N ILE A 59 5.34 -8.23 5.82
CA ILE A 59 4.35 -8.55 6.85
C ILE A 59 5.04 -8.94 8.16
N ALA A 60 6.09 -9.76 8.11
CA ALA A 60 6.85 -10.16 9.28
C ALA A 60 7.46 -8.93 9.98
N GLY A 61 8.11 -8.04 9.23
CA GLY A 61 8.69 -6.81 9.77
C GLY A 61 7.65 -5.89 10.41
N VAL A 62 6.54 -5.65 9.72
CA VAL A 62 5.43 -4.83 10.25
C VAL A 62 4.80 -5.46 11.49
N THR A 63 4.59 -6.79 11.50
CA THR A 63 4.00 -7.49 12.66
C THR A 63 4.91 -7.42 13.89
N ILE A 64 6.22 -7.66 13.72
CA ILE A 64 7.18 -7.58 14.83
C ILE A 64 7.22 -6.14 15.36
N ARG A 65 7.20 -5.14 14.51
CA ARG A 65 7.16 -3.74 14.91
C ARG A 65 5.89 -3.41 15.71
N CYS A 66 4.72 -3.92 15.30
CA CYS A 66 3.47 -3.80 16.08
C CYS A 66 3.59 -4.44 17.48
N LEU A 67 4.22 -5.61 17.56
CA LEU A 67 4.41 -6.32 18.83
C LEU A 67 5.36 -5.56 19.78
N ILE A 68 6.42 -4.94 19.24
CA ILE A 68 7.37 -4.13 20.02
C ILE A 68 6.68 -2.87 20.55
N GLN A 69 5.93 -2.17 19.69
CA GLN A 69 5.29 -0.89 20.04
C GLN A 69 3.96 -1.07 20.79
N GLY A 70 3.32 -2.23 20.70
CA GLY A 70 1.99 -2.49 21.28
C GLY A 70 0.87 -1.68 20.63
N ARG A 71 1.07 -1.21 19.37
CA ARG A 71 0.12 -0.35 18.64
C ARG A 71 0.10 -0.67 17.14
N PRO A 72 -0.96 -0.28 16.39
CA PRO A 72 -1.02 -0.47 14.94
C PRO A 72 0.09 0.28 14.19
N PRO A 73 0.60 -0.25 13.05
CA PRO A 73 1.76 0.28 12.32
C PRO A 73 1.35 1.40 11.37
N VAL A 74 0.72 2.44 11.86
CA VAL A 74 0.16 3.56 11.08
C VAL A 74 0.35 4.90 11.80
N THR A 75 1.35 4.96 12.69
CA THR A 75 1.56 6.11 13.57
C THR A 75 2.54 7.13 13.00
N THR A 76 3.51 6.68 12.20
CA THR A 76 4.46 7.54 11.49
C THR A 76 4.25 7.42 9.99
N LEU A 77 4.81 8.38 9.22
CA LEU A 77 4.75 8.32 7.76
C LEU A 77 5.52 7.11 7.22
N TYR A 78 6.63 6.77 7.85
CA TYR A 78 7.39 5.55 7.56
C TYR A 78 6.52 4.28 7.66
N GLU A 79 5.84 4.11 8.79
CA GLU A 79 4.94 2.97 9.03
C GLU A 79 3.76 2.95 8.07
N THR A 80 3.17 4.12 7.81
CA THR A 80 2.05 4.26 6.88
C THR A 80 2.43 3.86 5.46
N ILE A 81 3.63 4.23 4.99
CA ILE A 81 4.14 3.82 3.68
C ILE A 81 4.29 2.30 3.60
N LEU A 82 4.85 1.67 4.64
CA LEU A 82 4.99 0.20 4.70
C LEU A 82 3.63 -0.50 4.69
N PHE A 83 2.67 0.01 5.44
CA PHE A 83 1.32 -0.54 5.51
C PHE A 83 0.60 -0.42 4.15
N ILE A 84 0.61 0.76 3.52
CA ILE A 84 0.06 0.99 2.18
C ILE A 84 0.71 0.05 1.16
N THR A 85 2.04 -0.08 1.21
CA THR A 85 2.78 -0.96 0.31
C THR A 85 2.32 -2.40 0.44
N GLY A 86 2.21 -2.91 1.66
CA GLY A 86 1.71 -4.26 1.93
C GLY A 86 0.30 -4.48 1.38
N CYS A 87 -0.60 -3.55 1.62
CA CYS A 87 -1.98 -3.60 1.12
C CYS A 87 -2.04 -3.57 -0.42
N CYS A 88 -1.26 -2.69 -1.07
CA CYS A 88 -1.18 -2.61 -2.52
C CYS A 88 -0.66 -3.92 -3.13
N VAL A 89 0.43 -4.47 -2.57
CA VAL A 89 1.04 -5.72 -3.05
C VAL A 89 0.07 -6.89 -2.92
N LEU A 90 -0.55 -7.07 -1.75
CA LEU A 90 -1.51 -8.15 -1.52
C LEU A 90 -2.73 -8.04 -2.44
N THR A 91 -3.30 -6.85 -2.58
CA THR A 91 -4.45 -6.62 -3.46
C THR A 91 -4.09 -6.87 -4.92
N ALA A 92 -2.92 -6.41 -5.38
CA ALA A 92 -2.45 -6.66 -6.74
C ALA A 92 -2.17 -8.15 -7.00
N GLN A 93 -1.62 -8.88 -6.02
CA GLN A 93 -1.46 -10.33 -6.10
C GLN A 93 -2.81 -11.05 -6.19
N ALA A 94 -3.80 -10.62 -5.41
CA ALA A 94 -5.15 -11.17 -5.49
C ALA A 94 -5.77 -10.91 -6.87
N LEU A 95 -5.64 -9.70 -7.43
CA LEU A 95 -6.10 -9.38 -8.78
C LEU A 95 -5.43 -10.27 -9.84
N GLU A 96 -4.11 -10.49 -9.74
CA GLU A 96 -3.38 -11.35 -10.67
C GLU A 96 -3.82 -12.83 -10.56
N TYR A 97 -4.16 -13.30 -9.37
CA TYR A 97 -4.66 -14.66 -9.18
C TYR A 97 -5.93 -14.92 -9.99
N TYR A 98 -6.82 -13.91 -10.10
CA TYR A 98 -8.05 -13.98 -10.89
C TYR A 98 -7.82 -13.73 -12.38
N ASP A 99 -7.06 -12.68 -12.75
CA ASP A 99 -6.90 -12.24 -14.14
C ASP A 99 -5.80 -13.01 -14.90
N ARG A 100 -4.74 -13.44 -14.24
CA ARG A 100 -3.64 -14.29 -14.75
C ARG A 100 -2.86 -13.73 -15.95
N ARG A 101 -2.93 -12.44 -16.20
CA ARG A 101 -2.27 -11.76 -17.34
C ARG A 101 -0.86 -11.26 -17.06
N ASN A 102 -0.35 -11.44 -15.86
CA ASN A 102 0.96 -10.99 -15.38
C ASN A 102 1.08 -9.46 -15.25
N ILE A 103 -0.02 -8.72 -15.38
CA ILE A 103 -0.01 -7.26 -15.29
C ILE A 103 -0.02 -6.83 -13.82
N ALA A 104 -1.01 -7.31 -13.06
CA ALA A 104 -1.13 -6.96 -11.66
C ALA A 104 0.06 -7.47 -10.84
N LEU A 105 0.66 -8.60 -11.23
CA LEU A 105 1.89 -9.10 -10.59
C LEU A 105 3.09 -8.18 -10.87
N THR A 106 3.23 -7.65 -12.07
CA THR A 106 4.27 -6.66 -12.40
C THR A 106 4.07 -5.36 -11.61
N VAL A 107 2.83 -4.86 -11.55
CA VAL A 107 2.47 -3.69 -10.74
C VAL A 107 2.74 -3.95 -9.25
N SER A 108 2.42 -5.12 -8.74
CA SER A 108 2.69 -5.56 -7.37
C SER A 108 4.17 -5.43 -7.00
N THR A 109 5.06 -6.00 -7.83
CA THR A 109 6.51 -5.96 -7.57
C THR A 109 7.06 -4.54 -7.71
N PHE A 110 6.57 -3.75 -8.65
CA PHE A 110 6.94 -2.35 -8.81
C PHE A 110 6.54 -1.51 -7.59
N LEU A 111 5.28 -1.58 -7.17
CA LEU A 111 4.79 -0.85 -5.99
C LEU A 111 5.47 -1.32 -4.71
N GLY A 112 5.74 -2.63 -4.59
CA GLY A 112 6.51 -3.18 -3.47
C GLY A 112 7.91 -2.60 -3.38
N ALA A 113 8.64 -2.58 -4.49
CA ALA A 113 9.97 -1.99 -4.56
C ALA A 113 9.97 -0.48 -4.28
N LEU A 114 9.05 0.26 -4.93
CA LEU A 114 8.93 1.70 -4.76
C LEU A 114 8.57 2.06 -3.31
N GLY A 115 7.59 1.38 -2.72
CA GLY A 115 7.15 1.62 -1.35
C GLY A 115 8.24 1.33 -0.32
N CYS A 116 8.94 0.19 -0.43
CA CYS A 116 10.06 -0.12 0.45
C CYS A 116 11.23 0.87 0.27
N PHE A 117 11.50 1.31 -0.96
CA PHE A 117 12.52 2.34 -1.21
C PHE A 117 12.16 3.68 -0.56
N LEU A 118 10.92 4.12 -0.72
CA LEU A 118 10.45 5.36 -0.09
C LEU A 118 10.47 5.24 1.43
N SER A 119 10.04 4.13 1.99
CA SER A 119 10.05 3.92 3.44
C SER A 119 11.46 4.04 4.02
N ASN A 120 12.48 3.45 3.39
CA ASN A 120 13.87 3.58 3.84
C ASN A 120 14.35 5.05 3.87
N ARG A 121 13.88 5.88 2.95
CA ARG A 121 14.19 7.32 2.97
C ARG A 121 13.55 8.06 4.14
N TYR A 122 12.31 7.69 4.47
CA TYR A 122 11.61 8.26 5.62
C TYR A 122 12.14 7.73 6.95
N GLU A 123 12.58 6.46 7.03
CA GLU A 123 13.27 5.90 8.19
C GLU A 123 14.50 6.72 8.56
N LEU A 124 15.38 6.99 7.58
CA LEU A 124 16.57 7.82 7.79
C LEU A 124 16.20 9.23 8.28
N LYS A 125 15.14 9.83 7.72
CA LYS A 125 14.67 11.15 8.14
C LYS A 125 14.13 11.14 9.57
N GLU A 126 13.33 10.15 9.93
CA GLU A 126 12.76 10.00 11.28
C GLU A 126 13.86 9.72 12.30
N ALA A 127 14.82 8.86 12.00
CA ALA A 127 15.97 8.59 12.86
C ALA A 127 16.82 9.84 13.14
N VAL A 128 17.02 10.69 12.12
CA VAL A 128 17.77 11.93 12.27
C VAL A 128 17.02 13.02 13.05
N THR A 129 15.68 13.11 12.84
CA THR A 129 14.87 14.18 13.45
C THR A 129 14.37 13.85 14.86
N ALA A 130 14.02 12.59 15.11
CA ALA A 130 13.44 12.12 16.37
C ALA A 130 14.41 11.29 17.22
N GLY A 131 15.57 10.95 16.67
CA GLY A 131 16.55 10.07 17.32
C GLY A 131 16.14 8.59 17.42
N ASP A 132 14.92 8.28 16.96
CA ASP A 132 14.34 6.94 17.00
C ASP A 132 13.32 6.77 15.87
N THR A 133 13.18 5.55 15.34
CA THR A 133 12.16 5.18 14.36
C THR A 133 10.84 4.71 15.00
N MET A 134 10.81 4.61 16.34
CA MET A 134 9.65 4.21 17.15
C MET A 134 9.31 5.27 18.21
N PRO A 135 9.05 6.54 17.83
CA PRO A 135 8.84 7.62 18.80
C PRO A 135 7.58 7.39 19.62
N SER A 136 7.57 7.94 20.85
CA SER A 136 6.37 8.03 21.67
C SER A 136 5.33 8.94 21.02
N LEU A 137 4.05 8.60 21.16
CA LEU A 137 2.95 9.42 20.66
C LEU A 137 2.55 10.49 21.67
N VAL A 138 2.03 11.61 21.18
CA VAL A 138 1.33 12.58 22.03
C VAL A 138 0.03 11.96 22.56
N ALA A 139 -0.34 12.29 23.80
CA ALA A 139 -1.43 11.62 24.50
C ALA A 139 -2.79 11.59 23.74
N VAL A 140 -3.12 12.64 23.00
CA VAL A 140 -4.36 12.70 22.21
C VAL A 140 -4.38 11.71 21.02
N LEU A 141 -3.21 11.30 20.54
CA LEU A 141 -3.04 10.32 19.46
C LEU A 141 -2.75 8.92 20.00
N ASP A 142 -2.44 8.77 21.30
CA ASP A 142 -2.11 7.49 21.94
C ASP A 142 -3.39 6.72 22.29
N THR A 143 -4.11 6.29 21.27
CA THR A 143 -5.34 5.52 21.40
C THR A 143 -5.38 4.40 20.37
N ASN A 144 -5.20 3.17 20.84
CA ASN A 144 -5.23 1.98 19.99
C ASN A 144 -6.58 1.79 19.27
N PHE A 145 -7.67 2.23 19.88
CA PHE A 145 -8.99 2.11 19.27
C PHE A 145 -9.09 2.95 17.98
N TRP A 146 -8.74 4.24 18.02
CA TRP A 146 -8.82 5.10 16.85
C TRP A 146 -7.74 4.83 15.81
N LEU A 147 -6.54 4.41 16.25
CA LEU A 147 -5.48 3.96 15.35
C LEU A 147 -5.89 2.69 14.59
N SER A 148 -6.51 1.73 15.28
CA SER A 148 -6.96 0.48 14.67
C SER A 148 -8.19 0.65 13.78
N THR A 149 -9.09 1.55 14.11
CA THR A 149 -10.34 1.76 13.35
C THR A 149 -10.21 2.82 12.29
N HIS A 150 -10.07 4.09 12.67
CA HIS A 150 -10.04 5.21 11.72
C HIS A 150 -8.80 5.15 10.82
N VAL A 151 -7.59 5.20 11.41
CA VAL A 151 -6.36 5.38 10.64
C VAL A 151 -6.11 4.18 9.72
N THR A 152 -6.33 2.97 10.20
CA THR A 152 -6.20 1.77 9.38
C THR A 152 -7.21 1.75 8.24
N THR A 153 -8.48 2.11 8.52
CA THR A 153 -9.55 2.12 7.50
C THR A 153 -9.26 3.14 6.39
N VAL A 154 -8.94 4.39 6.75
CA VAL A 154 -8.65 5.43 5.75
C VAL A 154 -7.40 5.10 4.95
N THR A 155 -6.40 4.48 5.57
CA THR A 155 -5.17 4.06 4.90
C THR A 155 -5.40 2.94 3.89
N LEU A 156 -6.34 2.02 4.15
CA LEU A 156 -6.80 1.02 3.17
C LEU A 156 -7.44 1.69 1.93
N GLY A 157 -8.23 2.75 2.13
CA GLY A 157 -8.76 3.56 1.03
C GLY A 157 -7.63 4.16 0.18
N TYR A 158 -6.62 4.75 0.81
CA TYR A 158 -5.46 5.30 0.10
C TYR A 158 -4.67 4.25 -0.66
N ALA A 159 -4.48 3.06 -0.09
CA ALA A 159 -3.82 1.95 -0.76
C ALA A 159 -4.58 1.51 -2.03
N ALA A 160 -5.90 1.39 -1.94
CA ALA A 160 -6.74 1.05 -3.09
C ALA A 160 -6.69 2.13 -4.17
N GLY A 161 -6.76 3.41 -3.82
CA GLY A 161 -6.63 4.54 -4.73
C GLY A 161 -5.27 4.55 -5.44
N LEU A 162 -4.17 4.33 -4.72
CA LEU A 162 -2.82 4.24 -5.28
C LEU A 162 -2.68 3.07 -6.26
N LEU A 163 -3.21 1.90 -5.91
CA LEU A 163 -3.20 0.73 -6.81
C LEU A 163 -4.02 0.98 -8.06
N ALA A 164 -5.21 1.57 -7.94
CA ALA A 164 -6.04 1.94 -9.08
C ALA A 164 -5.32 2.94 -10.01
N ALA A 165 -4.63 3.93 -9.43
CA ALA A 165 -3.81 4.88 -10.18
C ALA A 165 -2.68 4.16 -10.94
N ALA A 166 -1.94 3.26 -10.31
CA ALA A 166 -0.86 2.51 -10.95
C ALA A 166 -1.37 1.67 -12.14
N ILE A 167 -2.49 0.94 -11.97
CA ILE A 167 -3.10 0.15 -13.06
C ILE A 167 -3.62 1.08 -14.17
N SER A 168 -4.17 2.24 -13.84
CA SER A 168 -4.61 3.24 -14.80
C SER A 168 -3.45 3.77 -15.66
N HIS A 169 -2.27 3.99 -15.07
CA HIS A 169 -1.07 4.35 -15.84
C HIS A 169 -0.67 3.24 -16.82
N VAL A 170 -0.74 1.97 -16.41
CA VAL A 170 -0.52 0.85 -17.35
C VAL A 170 -1.50 0.91 -18.52
N TRP A 171 -2.79 1.20 -18.26
CA TRP A 171 -3.80 1.36 -19.31
C TRP A 171 -3.46 2.51 -20.26
N ILE A 172 -3.12 3.70 -19.73
CA ILE A 172 -2.79 4.88 -20.51
C ILE A 172 -1.57 4.63 -21.39
N PHE A 173 -0.45 4.17 -20.80
CA PHE A 173 0.77 3.91 -21.56
C PHE A 173 0.59 2.81 -22.61
N SER A 174 -0.13 1.73 -22.26
CA SER A 174 -0.45 0.67 -23.23
C SER A 174 -1.25 1.21 -24.41
N LYS A 175 -2.20 2.13 -24.16
CA LYS A 175 -3.00 2.77 -25.21
C LYS A 175 -2.16 3.69 -26.09
N MET A 176 -1.30 4.52 -25.48
CA MET A 176 -0.41 5.44 -26.20
C MET A 176 0.60 4.71 -27.08
N LEU A 177 1.19 3.63 -26.58
CA LEU A 177 2.19 2.84 -27.30
C LEU A 177 1.60 1.80 -28.24
N GLY A 178 0.28 1.68 -28.32
CA GLY A 178 -0.41 0.72 -29.18
C GLY A 178 -0.22 -0.74 -28.76
N VAL A 179 0.16 -0.99 -27.49
CA VAL A 179 0.36 -2.34 -26.96
C VAL A 179 -0.96 -3.12 -27.01
N LYS A 180 -0.94 -4.33 -27.59
CA LYS A 180 -2.12 -5.19 -27.71
C LYS A 180 -3.36 -4.48 -28.31
N LYS A 181 -3.17 -3.59 -29.28
CA LYS A 181 -4.22 -2.80 -29.92
C LYS A 181 -5.36 -3.68 -30.47
N SER A 182 -5.04 -4.89 -30.91
CA SER A 182 -6.00 -5.86 -31.47
C SER A 182 -6.69 -6.73 -30.41
N ASP A 183 -6.39 -6.55 -29.12
CA ASP A 183 -6.98 -7.34 -28.03
C ASP A 183 -7.86 -6.47 -27.11
N PRO A 184 -9.15 -6.31 -27.43
CA PRO A 184 -10.07 -5.53 -26.58
C PRO A 184 -10.23 -6.10 -25.17
N SER A 185 -9.97 -7.41 -24.98
CA SER A 185 -10.11 -8.07 -23.69
C SER A 185 -9.03 -7.61 -22.69
N TYR A 186 -7.85 -7.23 -23.19
CA TYR A 186 -6.77 -6.66 -22.42
C TYR A 186 -7.19 -5.36 -21.72
N TYR A 187 -7.70 -4.40 -22.47
CA TYR A 187 -8.15 -3.11 -21.94
C TYR A 187 -9.38 -3.24 -21.04
N LYS A 188 -10.31 -4.14 -21.39
CA LYS A 188 -11.49 -4.43 -20.58
C LYS A 188 -11.10 -5.01 -19.21
N SER A 189 -10.06 -5.86 -19.16
CA SER A 189 -9.54 -6.41 -17.91
C SER A 189 -8.92 -5.31 -17.04
N LEU A 190 -8.00 -4.50 -17.59
CA LEU A 190 -7.42 -3.36 -16.85
C LEU A 190 -8.49 -2.43 -16.27
N THR A 191 -9.50 -2.11 -17.09
CA THR A 191 -10.59 -1.24 -16.65
C THR A 191 -11.42 -1.89 -15.53
N ARG A 192 -11.64 -3.21 -15.57
CA ARG A 192 -12.33 -3.93 -14.50
C ARG A 192 -11.54 -3.92 -13.19
N MET A 193 -10.21 -4.11 -13.27
CA MET A 193 -9.34 -4.01 -12.11
C MET A 193 -9.41 -2.62 -11.48
N VAL A 194 -9.28 -1.56 -12.28
CA VAL A 194 -9.36 -0.17 -11.79
C VAL A 194 -10.69 0.09 -11.09
N CYS A 195 -11.81 -0.28 -11.72
CA CYS A 195 -13.12 -0.02 -11.12
C CYS A 195 -13.37 -0.85 -9.86
N GLY A 196 -13.01 -2.12 -9.86
CA GLY A 196 -13.14 -2.96 -8.66
C GLY A 196 -12.31 -2.41 -7.50
N THR A 197 -11.08 -2.00 -7.77
CA THR A 197 -10.20 -1.42 -6.75
C THR A 197 -10.75 -0.07 -6.26
N LEU A 198 -11.25 0.80 -7.15
CA LEU A 198 -11.86 2.07 -6.76
C LEU A 198 -13.16 1.90 -5.96
N CYS A 199 -13.99 0.90 -6.25
CA CYS A 199 -15.19 0.63 -5.43
C CYS A 199 -14.80 0.29 -3.98
N VAL A 200 -13.78 -0.55 -3.79
CA VAL A 200 -13.23 -0.89 -2.47
C VAL A 200 -12.59 0.35 -1.83
N GLY A 201 -11.83 1.12 -2.61
CA GLY A 201 -11.20 2.36 -2.18
C GLY A 201 -12.22 3.37 -1.65
N LEU A 202 -13.25 3.65 -2.42
CA LEU A 202 -14.32 4.58 -2.04
C LEU A 202 -15.01 4.15 -0.74
N PHE A 203 -15.31 2.86 -0.58
CA PHE A 203 -15.91 2.35 0.65
C PHE A 203 -15.03 2.68 1.86
N PHE A 204 -13.73 2.32 1.81
CA PHE A 204 -12.82 2.56 2.92
C PHE A 204 -12.49 4.04 3.10
N SER A 205 -12.41 4.84 2.04
CA SER A 205 -12.18 6.28 2.10
C SER A 205 -13.35 6.99 2.79
N VAL A 206 -14.59 6.66 2.44
CA VAL A 206 -15.79 7.26 3.05
C VAL A 206 -15.94 6.84 4.52
N VAL A 207 -15.88 5.55 4.81
CA VAL A 207 -15.98 5.03 6.18
C VAL A 207 -14.86 5.58 7.04
N GLY A 208 -13.63 5.59 6.55
CA GLY A 208 -12.48 6.15 7.26
C GLY A 208 -12.65 7.64 7.55
N THR A 209 -13.13 8.42 6.59
CA THR A 209 -13.37 9.86 6.76
C THR A 209 -14.44 10.12 7.83
N ILE A 210 -15.54 9.36 7.85
CA ILE A 210 -16.60 9.46 8.87
C ILE A 210 -16.03 9.12 10.26
N LEU A 211 -15.27 8.02 10.38
CA LEU A 211 -14.61 7.63 11.63
C LEU A 211 -13.66 8.72 12.14
N GLY A 212 -12.94 9.40 11.23
CA GLY A 212 -12.09 10.53 11.55
C GLY A 212 -12.85 11.72 12.11
N GLY A 213 -14.00 12.05 11.53
CA GLY A 213 -14.90 13.09 12.05
C GLY A 213 -15.44 12.75 13.45
N ILE A 214 -15.80 11.49 13.69
CA ILE A 214 -16.23 11.02 15.01
C ILE A 214 -15.09 11.17 16.02
N TRP A 215 -13.88 10.74 15.68
CA TRP A 215 -12.70 10.91 16.54
C TRP A 215 -12.41 12.39 16.82
N ALA A 216 -12.48 13.25 15.80
CA ALA A 216 -12.33 14.70 15.97
C ALA A 216 -13.37 15.28 16.94
N ASN A 217 -14.60 14.81 16.88
CA ASN A 217 -15.64 15.22 17.81
C ASN A 217 -15.34 14.83 19.26
N TYR A 218 -14.84 13.62 19.48
CA TYR A 218 -14.44 13.17 20.83
C TYR A 218 -13.21 13.93 21.35
N SER A 219 -12.21 14.21 20.48
CA SER A 219 -10.93 14.78 20.89
C SER A 219 -10.94 16.30 20.99
N TRP A 220 -11.72 16.99 20.15
CA TRP A 220 -11.71 18.45 20.00
C TRP A 220 -13.12 19.08 20.04
N GLY A 221 -14.17 18.29 20.27
CA GLY A 221 -15.55 18.78 20.37
C GLY A 221 -16.15 19.27 19.04
N ARG A 222 -15.55 18.91 17.90
CA ARG A 222 -16.06 19.26 16.56
C ARG A 222 -15.90 18.07 15.61
N PHE A 223 -16.96 17.76 14.87
CA PHE A 223 -16.97 16.67 13.89
C PHE A 223 -16.16 17.03 12.65
N TRP A 224 -16.20 18.27 12.18
CA TRP A 224 -15.54 18.75 10.97
C TRP A 224 -15.09 20.20 11.15
N GLY A 225 -13.87 20.50 10.75
CA GLY A 225 -13.28 21.83 10.93
C GLY A 225 -12.69 22.43 9.66
N TRP A 226 -12.86 21.77 8.51
CA TRP A 226 -12.35 22.22 7.21
C TRP A 226 -10.83 22.39 7.19
N ASP A 227 -10.12 21.60 7.97
CA ASP A 227 -8.66 21.62 7.92
C ASP A 227 -8.12 20.92 6.63
N PRO A 228 -6.84 21.11 6.28
CA PRO A 228 -6.27 20.55 5.06
C PRO A 228 -6.38 19.02 4.95
N LYS A 229 -6.33 18.29 6.07
CA LYS A 229 -6.44 16.82 6.07
C LYS A 229 -7.87 16.37 5.82
N GLU A 230 -8.83 17.03 6.46
CA GLU A 230 -10.27 16.78 6.26
C GLU A 230 -10.66 17.08 4.80
N ASN A 231 -10.24 18.24 4.27
CA ASN A 231 -10.48 18.62 2.87
C ASN A 231 -9.82 17.62 1.91
N GLY A 232 -8.58 17.17 2.19
CA GLY A 232 -7.90 16.16 1.40
C GLY A 232 -8.66 14.84 1.36
N ALA A 233 -9.16 14.35 2.50
CA ALA A 233 -9.97 13.14 2.57
C ALA A 233 -11.27 13.25 1.76
N LEU A 234 -11.97 14.37 1.87
CA LEU A 234 -13.17 14.66 1.07
C LEU A 234 -12.86 14.68 -0.42
N MET A 235 -11.76 15.33 -0.83
CA MET A 235 -11.36 15.39 -2.24
C MET A 235 -11.05 14.00 -2.81
N ILE A 236 -10.44 13.09 -2.04
CA ILE A 236 -10.21 11.71 -2.45
C ILE A 236 -11.54 11.01 -2.70
N CYS A 237 -12.49 11.08 -1.76
CA CYS A 237 -13.80 10.47 -1.91
C CYS A 237 -14.55 11.01 -3.14
N LEU A 238 -14.52 12.33 -3.36
CA LEU A 238 -15.17 12.95 -4.51
C LEU A 238 -14.51 12.54 -5.84
N ALA A 239 -13.19 12.48 -5.90
CA ALA A 239 -12.46 12.05 -7.09
C ALA A 239 -12.78 10.58 -7.45
N GLU A 240 -12.76 9.69 -6.47
CA GLU A 240 -13.13 8.28 -6.65
C GLU A 240 -14.58 8.14 -7.14
N LEU A 241 -15.50 8.90 -6.54
CA LEU A 241 -16.91 8.92 -6.92
C LEU A 241 -17.12 9.42 -8.35
N ILE A 242 -16.44 10.51 -8.75
CA ILE A 242 -16.51 11.05 -10.10
C ILE A 242 -16.04 10.02 -11.13
N ILE A 243 -14.89 9.36 -10.89
CA ILE A 243 -14.35 8.35 -11.79
C ILE A 243 -15.33 7.18 -11.95
N LEU A 244 -15.93 6.72 -10.87
CA LEU A 244 -16.93 5.64 -10.93
C LEU A 244 -18.21 6.07 -11.66
N HIS A 245 -18.67 7.31 -11.46
CA HIS A 245 -19.86 7.86 -12.14
C HIS A 245 -19.65 8.04 -13.65
N LEU A 246 -18.49 8.52 -14.07
CA LEU A 246 -18.16 8.70 -15.50
C LEU A 246 -18.14 7.38 -16.28
N ARG A 247 -18.12 6.26 -15.58
CA ARG A 247 -18.10 4.93 -16.15
C ARG A 247 -19.48 4.27 -16.24
N MET A 248 -20.44 4.73 -15.47
CA MET A 248 -21.82 4.23 -15.51
C MET A 248 -22.52 4.70 -16.77
#